data_f2b75adb9ae49b602c33f02f703f6d08
#
_entry.id   f2b75adb9ae49b602c33f02f703f6d08
#
_cell.length_a   1.000
_cell.length_b   1.000
_cell.length_c   1.000
_cell.angle_alpha   90.00
_cell.angle_beta   90.00
_cell.angle_gamma   90.00
#
_symmetry.space_group_name_H-M   'P 1'
#
loop_
_entity.id
_entity.type
_entity.pdbx_description
1 polymer ?
#
loop_
_entity_poly.entity_id
_entity_poly.type
_entity_poly.pdbx_seq_one_letter_code
_entity_poly.pdbx_strand_id
1 'polypeptide(L)'
;MGPLRQKMQAAKAAGCDAALLLGDILNFPSEAGAEELAAVIREAPLPCLYTAGNHDWHYEGLPGPEVSLRKEWIDKRLRPLYGGREPMAYAERFGDIKVLMVDDSTYSILPEQLDFIRRELAEGLPTILGVHIPLYVPWRRDDIFFGVGHPDWNAAHDPYHQIERRERWPEAGHTEVTFAFRRELLACPHLLGVVAGHIHTQSLDLFDGKFQFVLPKANPCELLFLPR
;
A
#
# COMPACT_ATOMS: atom_id res chain seq x y z
N MET A 1 -1.04 4.10 -19.79
CA MET A 1 -0.80 5.23 -18.86
C MET A 1 -1.64 6.50 -19.13
N GLY A 2 -2.28 6.68 -20.31
CA GLY A 2 -3.15 7.83 -20.58
C GLY A 2 -4.24 8.09 -19.54
N PRO A 3 -5.05 7.08 -19.13
CA PRO A 3 -6.06 7.28 -18.10
C PRO A 3 -5.50 7.73 -16.74
N LEU A 4 -4.31 7.29 -16.36
CA LEU A 4 -3.67 7.73 -15.11
C LEU A 4 -3.29 9.21 -15.18
N ARG A 5 -2.72 9.67 -16.30
CA ARG A 5 -2.41 11.10 -16.51
C ARG A 5 -3.67 11.96 -16.39
N GLN A 6 -4.79 11.53 -16.98
CA GLN A 6 -6.07 12.25 -16.89
C GLN A 6 -6.56 12.34 -15.43
N LYS A 7 -6.45 11.26 -14.65
CA LYS A 7 -6.80 11.24 -13.23
C LYS A 7 -5.95 12.20 -12.40
N MET A 8 -4.64 12.28 -12.67
CA MET A 8 -3.75 13.26 -12.03
C MET A 8 -4.14 14.71 -12.33
N GLN A 9 -4.52 14.99 -13.58
CA GLN A 9 -5.00 16.32 -13.97
C GLN A 9 -6.33 16.66 -13.26
N ALA A 10 -7.26 15.70 -13.19
CA ALA A 10 -8.52 15.86 -12.48
C ALA A 10 -8.31 16.11 -10.98
N ALA A 11 -7.42 15.34 -10.34
CA ALA A 11 -7.05 15.53 -8.93
C ALA A 11 -6.48 16.94 -8.69
N LYS A 12 -5.59 17.40 -9.56
CA LYS A 12 -5.05 18.78 -9.48
C LYS A 12 -6.13 19.84 -9.64
N ALA A 13 -7.05 19.65 -10.60
CA ALA A 13 -8.18 20.55 -10.82
C ALA A 13 -9.16 20.57 -9.65
N ALA A 14 -9.30 19.45 -8.94
CA ALA A 14 -10.11 19.35 -7.71
C ALA A 14 -9.41 19.99 -6.48
N GLY A 15 -8.15 20.41 -6.60
CA GLY A 15 -7.41 21.05 -5.51
C GLY A 15 -6.71 20.07 -4.58
N CYS A 16 -6.53 18.81 -4.99
CA CYS A 16 -5.80 17.83 -4.17
C CYS A 16 -4.33 18.24 -3.98
N ASP A 17 -3.81 18.02 -2.79
CA ASP A 17 -2.42 18.29 -2.43
C ASP A 17 -1.46 17.19 -2.88
N ALA A 18 -1.93 15.94 -2.95
CA ALA A 18 -1.15 14.78 -3.38
C ALA A 18 -2.02 13.69 -4.00
N ALA A 19 -1.40 12.78 -4.74
CA ALA A 19 -1.99 11.54 -5.22
C ALA A 19 -1.28 10.34 -4.58
N LEU A 20 -2.04 9.42 -4.01
CA LEU A 20 -1.52 8.16 -3.49
C LEU A 20 -1.73 7.06 -4.53
N LEU A 21 -0.64 6.43 -4.95
CA LEU A 21 -0.62 5.29 -5.85
C LEU A 21 -0.38 4.04 -5.01
N LEU A 22 -1.44 3.30 -4.71
CA LEU A 22 -1.43 2.20 -3.74
C LEU A 22 -1.14 0.84 -4.37
N GLY A 23 -0.23 0.80 -5.34
CA GLY A 23 0.25 -0.44 -5.94
C GLY A 23 -0.64 -1.02 -7.03
N ASP A 24 -0.16 -2.12 -7.63
CA ASP A 24 -0.77 -2.83 -8.75
C ASP A 24 -1.06 -1.94 -9.96
N ILE A 25 -0.19 -0.94 -10.18
CA ILE A 25 -0.25 -0.08 -11.36
C ILE A 25 0.34 -0.81 -12.59
N LEU A 26 1.32 -1.66 -12.34
CA LEU A 26 1.89 -2.58 -13.31
C LEU A 26 1.34 -3.98 -13.08
N ASN A 27 1.15 -4.75 -14.15
CA ASN A 27 0.79 -6.17 -14.01
C ASN A 27 2.02 -7.05 -13.76
N PHE A 28 3.19 -6.55 -14.17
CA PHE A 28 4.52 -7.11 -13.92
C PHE A 28 5.57 -6.02 -14.20
N PRO A 29 6.78 -6.09 -13.62
CA PRO A 29 7.77 -5.02 -13.69
C PRO A 29 8.54 -5.02 -15.02
N SER A 30 7.83 -4.89 -16.18
CA SER A 30 8.48 -4.71 -17.48
C SER A 30 9.24 -3.38 -17.52
N GLU A 31 10.32 -3.34 -18.27
CA GLU A 31 11.13 -2.13 -18.41
C GLU A 31 10.30 -0.97 -18.97
N ALA A 32 9.64 -1.19 -20.10
CA ALA A 32 8.81 -0.16 -20.74
C ALA A 32 7.66 0.31 -19.83
N GLY A 33 7.01 -0.61 -19.08
CA GLY A 33 5.95 -0.25 -18.15
C GLY A 33 6.45 0.59 -16.98
N ALA A 34 7.58 0.22 -16.39
CA ALA A 34 8.20 0.95 -15.30
C ALA A 34 8.69 2.34 -15.72
N GLU A 35 9.32 2.44 -16.92
CA GLU A 35 9.76 3.72 -17.49
C GLU A 35 8.58 4.65 -17.79
N GLU A 36 7.51 4.12 -18.40
CA GLU A 36 6.31 4.91 -18.67
C GLU A 36 5.64 5.39 -17.40
N LEU A 37 5.52 4.53 -16.38
CA LEU A 37 4.96 4.94 -15.07
C LEU A 37 5.84 5.97 -14.37
N ALA A 38 7.16 5.80 -14.39
CA ALA A 38 8.10 6.78 -13.86
C ALA A 38 7.96 8.16 -14.54
N ALA A 39 7.75 8.15 -15.85
CA ALA A 39 7.49 9.40 -16.59
C ALA A 39 6.15 10.03 -16.15
N VAL A 40 5.09 9.23 -15.97
CA VAL A 40 3.80 9.74 -15.47
C VAL A 40 3.95 10.38 -14.09
N ILE A 41 4.64 9.71 -13.16
CA ILE A 41 4.86 10.22 -11.80
C ILE A 41 5.68 11.52 -11.83
N ARG A 42 6.76 11.55 -12.60
CA ARG A 42 7.64 12.72 -12.70
C ARG A 42 6.94 13.94 -13.30
N GLU A 43 6.07 13.71 -14.28
CA GLU A 43 5.35 14.76 -15.02
C GLU A 43 4.00 15.12 -14.40
N ALA A 44 3.63 14.47 -13.29
CA ALA A 44 2.36 14.71 -12.63
C ALA A 44 2.26 16.16 -12.12
N PRO A 45 1.08 16.80 -12.22
CA PRO A 45 0.89 18.18 -11.80
C PRO A 45 0.81 18.38 -10.27
N LEU A 46 0.92 17.28 -9.50
CA LEU A 46 0.90 17.27 -8.04
C LEU A 46 1.85 16.15 -7.54
N PRO A 47 2.33 16.22 -6.29
CA PRO A 47 3.13 15.16 -5.70
C PRO A 47 2.43 13.80 -5.77
N CYS A 48 3.16 12.78 -6.24
CA CYS A 48 2.70 11.40 -6.25
C CYS A 48 3.48 10.61 -5.21
N LEU A 49 2.75 9.90 -4.36
CA LEU A 49 3.31 8.94 -3.40
C LEU A 49 2.97 7.54 -3.89
N TYR A 50 3.99 6.71 -4.07
CA TYR A 50 3.84 5.37 -4.61
C TYR A 50 4.29 4.32 -3.59
N THR A 51 3.51 3.27 -3.40
CA THR A 51 3.94 2.00 -2.81
C THR A 51 3.68 0.88 -3.80
N ALA A 52 4.52 -0.15 -3.79
CA ALA A 52 4.31 -1.29 -4.67
C ALA A 52 3.11 -2.13 -4.23
N GLY A 53 2.40 -2.68 -5.20
CA GLY A 53 1.51 -3.82 -5.01
C GLY A 53 2.22 -5.12 -5.41
N ASN A 54 1.56 -6.22 -5.17
CA ASN A 54 2.16 -7.53 -5.43
C ASN A 54 2.32 -7.83 -6.94
N HIS A 55 1.53 -7.23 -7.82
CA HIS A 55 1.75 -7.31 -9.27
C HIS A 55 2.94 -6.49 -9.74
N ASP A 56 3.25 -5.37 -9.09
CA ASP A 56 4.31 -4.47 -9.54
C ASP A 56 5.71 -5.11 -9.54
N TRP A 57 5.95 -6.13 -8.69
CA TRP A 57 7.23 -6.86 -8.60
C TRP A 57 7.14 -8.34 -8.96
N HIS A 58 5.97 -8.83 -9.33
CA HIS A 58 5.75 -10.24 -9.61
C HIS A 58 5.97 -10.57 -11.10
N TYR A 59 6.76 -11.62 -11.36
CA TYR A 59 6.80 -12.33 -12.64
C TYR A 59 6.35 -13.77 -12.41
N GLU A 60 5.36 -14.21 -13.16
CA GLU A 60 4.90 -15.59 -13.13
C GLU A 60 6.03 -16.56 -13.48
N GLY A 61 6.16 -17.64 -12.73
CA GLY A 61 7.15 -18.69 -12.97
C GLY A 61 8.58 -18.37 -12.52
N LEU A 62 8.89 -17.19 -11.99
CA LEU A 62 10.22 -16.93 -11.45
C LEU A 62 10.39 -17.58 -10.07
N PRO A 63 11.54 -18.26 -9.82
CA PRO A 63 11.82 -18.87 -8.53
C PRO A 63 12.19 -17.85 -7.46
N GLY A 64 11.96 -18.21 -6.21
CA GLY A 64 12.41 -17.47 -5.02
C GLY A 64 11.25 -16.98 -4.15
N PRO A 65 11.53 -16.67 -2.87
CA PRO A 65 10.57 -16.15 -1.95
C PRO A 65 10.17 -14.69 -2.32
N GLU A 66 8.97 -14.30 -1.98
CA GLU A 66 8.36 -13.01 -2.30
C GLU A 66 9.21 -11.81 -1.85
N VAL A 67 9.83 -11.88 -0.66
CA VAL A 67 10.68 -10.80 -0.14
C VAL A 67 11.92 -10.57 -1.03
N SER A 68 12.54 -11.65 -1.51
CA SER A 68 13.71 -11.57 -2.40
C SER A 68 13.32 -11.03 -3.77
N LEU A 69 12.21 -11.49 -4.33
CA LEU A 69 11.71 -11.03 -5.63
C LEU A 69 11.31 -9.56 -5.58
N ARG A 70 10.58 -9.15 -4.54
CA ARG A 70 10.25 -7.74 -4.32
C ARG A 70 11.50 -6.88 -4.30
N LYS A 71 12.50 -7.27 -3.49
CA LYS A 71 13.77 -6.55 -3.42
C LYS A 71 14.46 -6.48 -4.79
N GLU A 72 14.55 -7.59 -5.49
CA GLU A 72 15.18 -7.67 -6.82
C GLU A 72 14.53 -6.70 -7.80
N TRP A 73 13.21 -6.70 -7.91
CA TRP A 73 12.50 -5.88 -8.88
C TRP A 73 12.41 -4.41 -8.47
N ILE A 74 12.37 -4.10 -7.18
CA ILE A 74 12.55 -2.73 -6.70
C ILE A 74 13.90 -2.20 -7.18
N ASP A 75 14.98 -2.93 -6.93
CA ASP A 75 16.33 -2.48 -7.29
C ASP A 75 16.53 -2.39 -8.80
N LYS A 76 15.97 -3.32 -9.58
CA LYS A 76 16.13 -3.36 -11.02
C LYS A 76 15.24 -2.39 -11.80
N ARG A 77 14.00 -2.12 -11.33
CA ARG A 77 12.97 -1.46 -12.15
C ARG A 77 12.16 -0.38 -11.41
N LEU A 78 11.79 -0.61 -10.15
CA LEU A 78 10.76 0.19 -9.50
C LEU A 78 11.32 1.41 -8.76
N ARG A 79 12.61 1.47 -8.42
CA ARG A 79 13.19 2.62 -7.69
C ARG A 79 12.82 3.99 -8.25
N PRO A 80 12.80 4.20 -9.58
CA PRO A 80 12.41 5.50 -10.13
C PRO A 80 10.99 5.94 -9.77
N LEU A 81 10.08 5.00 -9.47
CA LEU A 81 8.69 5.28 -9.10
C LEU A 81 8.57 5.96 -7.73
N TYR A 82 9.53 5.74 -6.86
CA TYR A 82 9.55 6.31 -5.51
C TYR A 82 10.07 7.75 -5.45
N GLY A 83 10.60 8.27 -6.55
CA GLY A 83 11.08 9.66 -6.62
C GLY A 83 12.19 9.98 -5.61
N GLY A 84 13.08 9.02 -5.34
CA GLY A 84 14.19 9.15 -4.38
C GLY A 84 13.85 8.77 -2.93
N ARG A 85 12.59 8.39 -2.64
CA ARG A 85 12.17 7.93 -1.32
C ARG A 85 12.58 6.47 -1.07
N GLU A 86 12.60 6.07 0.21
CA GLU A 86 12.89 4.68 0.56
C GLU A 86 11.69 3.77 0.21
N PRO A 87 11.87 2.75 -0.63
CA PRO A 87 10.77 1.94 -1.13
C PRO A 87 9.96 1.20 -0.06
N MET A 88 10.62 0.73 1.01
CA MET A 88 9.94 -0.10 2.02
C MET A 88 9.01 0.70 2.92
N ALA A 89 9.39 1.92 3.28
CA ALA A 89 8.56 2.82 4.06
C ALA A 89 9.12 4.25 4.02
N TYR A 90 8.25 5.23 3.90
CA TYR A 90 8.60 6.65 3.98
C TYR A 90 7.41 7.50 4.44
N ALA A 91 7.70 8.74 4.82
CA ALA A 91 6.73 9.71 5.28
C ALA A 91 6.82 10.99 4.46
N GLU A 92 5.66 11.61 4.22
CA GLU A 92 5.54 12.96 3.65
C GLU A 92 4.54 13.79 4.43
N ARG A 93 4.70 15.10 4.42
CA ARG A 93 3.79 16.01 5.12
C ARG A 93 3.09 16.93 4.15
N PHE A 94 1.78 17.06 4.33
CA PHE A 94 0.92 17.99 3.61
C PHE A 94 0.16 18.82 4.64
N GLY A 95 0.61 20.06 4.85
CA GLY A 95 0.14 20.89 5.95
C GLY A 95 0.40 20.22 7.31
N ASP A 96 -0.64 20.01 8.08
CA ASP A 96 -0.59 19.37 9.40
C ASP A 96 -0.80 17.85 9.36
N ILE A 97 -1.02 17.27 8.18
CA ILE A 97 -1.24 15.84 8.02
C ILE A 97 0.04 15.17 7.55
N LYS A 98 0.39 14.07 8.22
CA LYS A 98 1.44 13.15 7.79
C LYS A 98 0.84 11.99 7.01
N VAL A 99 1.43 11.66 5.88
CA VAL A 99 1.14 10.45 5.11
C VAL A 99 2.31 9.50 5.23
N LEU A 100 2.05 8.31 5.75
CA LEU A 100 3.00 7.21 5.79
C LEU A 100 2.68 6.26 4.64
N MET A 101 3.68 5.95 3.83
CA MET A 101 3.59 4.93 2.78
C MET A 101 4.42 3.73 3.22
N VAL A 102 3.80 2.55 3.27
CA VAL A 102 4.45 1.31 3.71
C VAL A 102 4.18 0.22 2.69
N ASP A 103 5.23 -0.44 2.23
CA ASP A 103 5.12 -1.60 1.35
C ASP A 103 4.78 -2.85 2.15
N ASP A 104 3.55 -3.29 2.08
CA ASP A 104 3.02 -4.52 2.67
C ASP A 104 2.67 -5.58 1.62
N SER A 105 3.11 -5.39 0.39
CA SER A 105 2.75 -6.16 -0.80
C SER A 105 3.12 -7.64 -0.76
N THR A 106 3.84 -8.08 0.27
CA THR A 106 4.15 -9.49 0.55
C THR A 106 3.30 -10.09 1.68
N TYR A 107 2.28 -9.41 2.18
CA TYR A 107 1.54 -9.72 3.41
C TYR A 107 2.41 -9.73 4.68
N SER A 108 3.67 -9.35 4.57
CA SER A 108 4.63 -9.36 5.68
C SER A 108 5.20 -7.97 5.90
N ILE A 109 5.31 -7.60 7.16
CA ILE A 109 6.00 -6.40 7.61
C ILE A 109 7.36 -6.80 8.14
N LEU A 110 8.39 -6.05 7.74
CA LEU A 110 9.75 -6.25 8.20
C LEU A 110 10.02 -5.49 9.50
N PRO A 111 10.97 -5.94 10.35
CA PRO A 111 11.31 -5.23 11.58
C PRO A 111 11.63 -3.75 11.40
N GLU A 112 12.39 -3.41 10.36
CA GLU A 112 12.76 -2.03 10.03
C GLU A 112 11.56 -1.16 9.64
N GLN A 113 10.52 -1.73 9.03
CA GLN A 113 9.27 -1.03 8.73
C GLN A 113 8.49 -0.75 10.03
N LEU A 114 8.45 -1.70 10.96
CA LEU A 114 7.82 -1.50 12.27
C LEU A 114 8.55 -0.42 13.06
N ASP A 115 9.86 -0.44 13.09
CA ASP A 115 10.65 0.58 13.78
C ASP A 115 10.50 1.97 13.14
N PHE A 116 10.38 2.03 11.82
CA PHE A 116 10.05 3.27 11.11
C PHE A 116 8.69 3.82 11.57
N ILE A 117 7.65 3.00 11.57
CA ILE A 117 6.29 3.40 11.99
C ILE A 117 6.29 3.91 13.43
N ARG A 118 6.98 3.23 14.34
CA ARG A 118 7.10 3.66 15.74
C ARG A 118 7.69 5.06 15.88
N ARG A 119 8.77 5.33 15.13
CA ARG A 119 9.38 6.67 15.13
C ARG A 119 8.44 7.74 14.61
N GLU A 120 7.79 7.46 13.48
CA GLU A 120 6.91 8.42 12.84
C GLU A 120 5.65 8.71 13.66
N LEU A 121 5.05 7.70 14.27
CA LEU A 121 3.87 7.87 15.10
C LEU A 121 4.19 8.58 16.43
N ALA A 122 5.40 8.45 16.94
CA ALA A 122 5.83 9.13 18.16
C ALA A 122 5.88 10.66 18.03
N GLU A 123 5.87 11.20 16.81
CA GLU A 123 5.78 12.66 16.60
C GLU A 123 4.41 13.25 16.94
N GLY A 124 3.38 12.43 17.09
CA GLY A 124 2.04 12.86 17.51
C GLY A 124 1.25 13.65 16.47
N LEU A 125 1.64 13.59 15.21
CA LEU A 125 0.93 14.28 14.13
C LEU A 125 -0.27 13.48 13.63
N PRO A 126 -1.36 14.13 13.20
CA PRO A 126 -2.45 13.47 12.49
C PRO A 126 -1.90 12.72 11.28
N THR A 127 -2.12 11.42 11.25
CA THR A 127 -1.42 10.52 10.31
C THR A 127 -2.41 9.68 9.51
N ILE A 128 -2.14 9.52 8.20
CA ILE A 128 -2.80 8.60 7.30
C ILE A 128 -1.79 7.56 6.88
N LEU A 129 -2.18 6.29 6.87
CA LEU A 129 -1.38 5.20 6.34
C LEU A 129 -1.86 4.85 4.93
N GLY A 130 -0.95 4.84 3.96
CA GLY A 130 -1.13 4.27 2.62
C GLY A 130 -0.40 2.94 2.51
N VAL A 131 -1.12 1.89 2.20
CA VAL A 131 -0.63 0.52 1.97
C VAL A 131 -1.26 -0.07 0.72
N HIS A 132 -0.72 -1.19 0.22
CA HIS A 132 -1.37 -1.91 -0.87
C HIS A 132 -2.46 -2.84 -0.35
N ILE A 133 -2.14 -3.71 0.61
CA ILE A 133 -3.03 -4.71 1.17
C ILE A 133 -3.75 -4.11 2.39
N PRO A 134 -5.09 -4.21 2.49
CA PRO A 134 -5.80 -3.68 3.65
C PRO A 134 -5.40 -4.36 4.96
N LEU A 135 -5.54 -3.65 6.07
CA LEU A 135 -5.43 -4.27 7.39
C LEU A 135 -6.65 -5.14 7.68
N TYR A 136 -6.43 -6.22 8.40
CA TYR A 136 -7.51 -7.08 8.88
C TYR A 136 -8.49 -6.34 9.79
N VAL A 137 -9.80 -6.48 9.49
CA VAL A 137 -10.91 -5.97 10.30
C VAL A 137 -11.82 -7.12 10.74
N PRO A 138 -11.98 -7.38 12.06
CA PRO A 138 -12.56 -8.62 12.58
C PRO A 138 -14.03 -8.87 12.21
N TRP A 139 -14.81 -7.82 11.89
CA TRP A 139 -16.22 -7.97 11.52
C TRP A 139 -16.46 -8.23 10.04
N ARG A 140 -15.43 -8.13 9.21
CA ARG A 140 -15.54 -8.56 7.83
C ARG A 140 -15.45 -10.08 7.76
N ARG A 141 -16.52 -10.67 7.24
CA ARG A 141 -16.65 -12.12 7.10
C ARG A 141 -16.52 -12.60 5.65
N ASP A 142 -16.07 -11.72 4.77
CA ASP A 142 -15.85 -12.08 3.38
C ASP A 142 -14.64 -13.01 3.32
N ASP A 143 -14.85 -14.23 2.85
CA ASP A 143 -13.81 -15.28 2.74
C ASP A 143 -12.58 -14.84 1.91
N ILE A 144 -12.73 -13.72 1.19
CA ILE A 144 -11.69 -13.11 0.34
C ILE A 144 -10.83 -12.12 1.12
N PHE A 145 -11.28 -11.67 2.30
CA PHE A 145 -10.65 -10.58 3.02
C PHE A 145 -9.72 -11.07 4.13
N PHE A 146 -8.60 -11.63 3.72
CA PHE A 146 -7.47 -11.85 4.61
C PHE A 146 -6.57 -10.61 4.55
N GLY A 147 -6.85 -9.62 5.40
CA GLY A 147 -6.01 -8.44 5.51
C GLY A 147 -4.74 -8.70 6.30
N VAL A 148 -3.79 -7.77 6.22
CA VAL A 148 -2.55 -7.80 7.00
C VAL A 148 -2.88 -7.85 8.49
N GLY A 149 -2.34 -8.87 9.17
CA GLY A 149 -2.58 -9.12 10.60
C GLY A 149 -3.83 -9.95 10.90
N HIS A 150 -4.40 -10.66 9.92
CA HIS A 150 -5.42 -11.68 10.19
C HIS A 150 -4.79 -12.86 10.94
N PRO A 151 -5.38 -13.35 12.07
CA PRO A 151 -4.74 -14.37 12.90
C PRO A 151 -4.56 -15.71 12.21
N ASP A 152 -5.48 -16.07 11.30
CA ASP A 152 -5.48 -17.35 10.62
C ASP A 152 -4.97 -17.28 9.18
N TRP A 153 -4.49 -16.10 8.74
CA TRP A 153 -4.02 -15.97 7.37
C TRP A 153 -2.72 -16.74 7.13
N ASN A 154 -2.70 -17.46 6.06
CA ASN A 154 -1.49 -18.00 5.43
C ASN A 154 -1.75 -18.20 3.93
N ALA A 155 -0.70 -18.47 3.16
CA ALA A 155 -0.80 -18.63 1.72
C ALA A 155 -1.83 -19.66 1.26
N ALA A 156 -2.01 -20.75 2.01
CA ALA A 156 -2.97 -21.80 1.68
C ALA A 156 -4.44 -21.37 1.85
N HIS A 157 -4.70 -20.37 2.67
CA HIS A 157 -6.05 -19.83 2.91
C HIS A 157 -6.41 -18.65 2.00
N ASP A 158 -5.46 -18.12 1.23
CA ASP A 158 -5.75 -17.06 0.27
C ASP A 158 -6.35 -17.64 -1.00
N PRO A 159 -7.62 -17.36 -1.31
CA PRO A 159 -8.27 -17.92 -2.50
C PRO A 159 -7.65 -17.43 -3.81
N TYR A 160 -6.95 -16.29 -3.79
CA TYR A 160 -6.22 -15.74 -4.94
C TYR A 160 -4.83 -16.36 -5.11
N HIS A 161 -4.27 -16.96 -4.07
CA HIS A 161 -2.99 -17.65 -4.15
C HIS A 161 -2.95 -18.72 -5.26
N GLN A 162 -4.01 -19.51 -5.37
CA GLN A 162 -4.12 -20.55 -6.39
C GLN A 162 -4.37 -19.97 -7.80
N ILE A 163 -5.10 -18.86 -7.92
CA ILE A 163 -5.42 -18.22 -9.20
C ILE A 163 -4.18 -17.59 -9.82
N GLU A 164 -3.33 -16.99 -9.01
CA GLU A 164 -2.12 -16.31 -9.46
C GLU A 164 -0.87 -17.19 -9.41
N ARG A 165 -1.01 -18.46 -9.02
CA ARG A 165 0.10 -19.41 -8.86
C ARG A 165 1.22 -18.86 -7.98
N ARG A 166 0.87 -18.12 -6.94
CA ARG A 166 1.83 -17.50 -6.03
C ARG A 166 2.20 -18.43 -4.90
N GLU A 167 2.99 -19.43 -5.20
CA GLU A 167 3.60 -20.31 -4.21
C GLU A 167 4.59 -19.61 -3.27
N ARG A 168 4.58 -18.26 -3.23
CA ARG A 168 5.67 -17.45 -2.72
C ARG A 168 5.33 -16.65 -1.48
N TRP A 169 4.05 -16.57 -1.14
CA TRP A 169 3.63 -15.91 0.09
C TRP A 169 3.92 -16.78 1.31
N PRO A 170 4.08 -16.18 2.51
CA PRO A 170 4.46 -16.93 3.70
C PRO A 170 3.49 -18.06 4.01
N GLU A 171 3.93 -19.32 3.87
CA GLU A 171 3.11 -20.48 4.18
C GLU A 171 2.77 -20.56 5.68
N ALA A 172 3.67 -20.08 6.53
CA ALA A 172 3.50 -20.05 7.98
C ALA A 172 2.54 -18.94 8.48
N GLY A 173 2.03 -18.10 7.57
CA GLY A 173 1.20 -16.96 7.92
C GLY A 173 2.00 -15.74 8.39
N HIS A 174 1.32 -14.84 9.12
CA HIS A 174 1.96 -13.62 9.59
C HIS A 174 2.96 -13.85 10.72
N THR A 175 4.00 -13.00 10.73
CA THR A 175 4.97 -12.97 11.83
C THR A 175 4.46 -12.12 12.99
N GLU A 176 5.06 -12.26 14.19
CA GLU A 176 4.75 -11.37 15.32
C GLU A 176 5.04 -9.90 14.99
N VAL A 177 6.00 -9.60 14.13
CA VAL A 177 6.27 -8.23 13.65
C VAL A 177 5.07 -7.67 12.90
N THR A 178 4.44 -8.46 12.04
CA THR A 178 3.24 -8.07 11.30
C THR A 178 2.04 -7.84 12.24
N PHE A 179 1.86 -8.71 13.22
CA PHE A 179 0.82 -8.54 14.25
C PHE A 179 1.08 -7.29 15.11
N ALA A 180 2.32 -7.04 15.50
CA ALA A 180 2.70 -5.85 16.26
C ALA A 180 2.44 -4.57 15.46
N PHE A 181 2.81 -4.56 14.18
CA PHE A 181 2.55 -3.43 13.27
C PHE A 181 1.06 -3.06 13.27
N ARG A 182 0.18 -4.02 13.02
CA ARG A 182 -1.27 -3.75 13.03
C ARG A 182 -1.75 -3.29 14.40
N ARG A 183 -1.36 -3.97 15.47
CA ARG A 183 -1.77 -3.65 16.85
C ARG A 183 -1.34 -2.23 17.25
N GLU A 184 -0.11 -1.86 16.98
CA GLU A 184 0.45 -0.56 17.37
C GLU A 184 -0.12 0.59 16.53
N LEU A 185 -0.34 0.37 15.23
CA LEU A 185 -1.04 1.33 14.37
C LEU A 185 -2.45 1.62 14.89
N LEU A 186 -3.23 0.58 15.17
CA LEU A 186 -4.62 0.75 15.61
C LEU A 186 -4.72 1.34 17.02
N ALA A 187 -3.73 1.12 17.87
CA ALA A 187 -3.65 1.73 19.18
C ALA A 187 -3.23 3.22 19.15
N CYS A 188 -2.65 3.70 18.04
CA CYS A 188 -2.16 5.08 17.94
C CYS A 188 -3.33 6.09 17.89
N PRO A 189 -3.43 7.04 18.81
CA PRO A 189 -4.51 8.03 18.83
C PRO A 189 -4.42 9.05 17.66
N HIS A 190 -3.23 9.20 17.07
CA HIS A 190 -2.98 10.14 15.98
C HIS A 190 -3.20 9.53 14.60
N LEU A 191 -3.39 8.22 14.49
CA LEU A 191 -3.79 7.59 13.24
C LEU A 191 -5.23 7.99 12.91
N LEU A 192 -5.43 8.70 11.82
CA LEU A 192 -6.75 9.05 11.31
C LEU A 192 -7.39 7.89 10.58
N GLY A 193 -6.61 7.18 9.78
CA GLY A 193 -7.09 6.03 9.03
C GLY A 193 -6.07 5.43 8.08
N VAL A 194 -6.55 4.44 7.35
CA VAL A 194 -5.79 3.64 6.38
C VAL A 194 -6.46 3.76 5.01
N VAL A 195 -5.66 3.90 3.96
CA VAL A 195 -6.10 3.78 2.57
C VAL A 195 -5.35 2.63 1.90
N ALA A 196 -6.10 1.75 1.24
CA ALA A 196 -5.57 0.52 0.66
C ALA A 196 -6.22 0.20 -0.69
N GLY A 197 -5.67 -0.79 -1.39
CA GLY A 197 -6.16 -1.32 -2.66
C GLY A 197 -6.39 -2.83 -2.61
N HIS A 198 -5.73 -3.57 -3.50
CA HIS A 198 -5.59 -5.03 -3.57
C HIS A 198 -6.85 -5.83 -3.83
N ILE A 199 -7.88 -5.73 -3.00
CA ILE A 199 -9.07 -6.59 -3.06
C ILE A 199 -10.09 -6.21 -4.14
N HIS A 200 -9.84 -5.17 -4.90
CA HIS A 200 -10.66 -4.68 -6.01
C HIS A 200 -12.12 -4.32 -5.67
N THR A 201 -12.48 -4.34 -4.41
CA THR A 201 -13.83 -4.03 -3.92
C THR A 201 -13.76 -2.79 -3.03
N GLN A 202 -14.57 -1.79 -3.35
CA GLN A 202 -14.63 -0.59 -2.50
C GLN A 202 -15.25 -0.92 -1.15
N SER A 203 -14.60 -0.47 -0.09
CA SER A 203 -15.16 -0.51 1.25
C SER A 203 -14.72 0.67 2.09
N LEU A 204 -15.56 1.00 3.06
CA LEU A 204 -15.26 1.94 4.13
C LEU A 204 -15.60 1.26 5.46
N ASP A 205 -14.60 0.96 6.24
CA ASP A 205 -14.73 0.38 7.57
C ASP A 205 -14.37 1.44 8.61
N LEU A 206 -15.19 1.55 9.66
CA LEU A 206 -14.95 2.46 10.78
C LEU A 206 -14.68 1.63 12.04
N PHE A 207 -13.57 1.89 12.71
CA PHE A 207 -13.18 1.18 13.92
C PHE A 207 -12.34 2.09 14.83
N ASP A 208 -12.66 2.09 16.10
CA ASP A 208 -11.93 2.84 17.15
C ASP A 208 -11.64 4.31 16.78
N GLY A 209 -12.64 4.98 16.14
CA GLY A 209 -12.50 6.36 15.69
C GLY A 209 -11.63 6.58 14.47
N LYS A 210 -11.21 5.52 13.80
CA LYS A 210 -10.40 5.51 12.58
C LYS A 210 -11.21 4.97 11.41
N PHE A 211 -10.78 5.28 10.20
CA PHE A 211 -11.34 4.66 8.99
C PHE A 211 -10.32 3.74 8.31
N GLN A 212 -10.81 2.74 7.60
CA GLN A 212 -10.06 2.09 6.54
C GLN A 212 -10.88 2.20 5.25
N PHE A 213 -10.29 2.82 4.25
CA PHE A 213 -10.90 2.95 2.94
C PHE A 213 -10.13 2.12 1.93
N VAL A 214 -10.81 1.15 1.33
CA VAL A 214 -10.26 0.31 0.28
C VAL A 214 -10.77 0.80 -1.07
N LEU A 215 -9.85 1.08 -1.98
CA LEU A 215 -10.15 1.56 -3.31
C LEU A 215 -10.62 0.43 -4.23
N PRO A 216 -11.64 0.69 -5.07
CA PRO A 216 -12.01 -0.25 -6.12
C PRO A 216 -10.95 -0.24 -7.23
N LYS A 217 -10.93 -1.31 -8.03
CA LYS A 217 -10.00 -1.43 -9.17
C LYS A 217 -10.14 -0.24 -10.12
N ALA A 218 -9.01 0.39 -10.40
CA ALA A 218 -8.85 1.45 -11.40
C ALA A 218 -9.72 2.72 -11.22
N ASN A 219 -10.43 2.88 -10.11
CA ASN A 219 -11.20 4.08 -9.82
C ASN A 219 -10.50 4.93 -8.76
N PRO A 220 -10.27 6.22 -9.01
CA PRO A 220 -9.75 7.13 -7.99
C PRO A 220 -10.82 7.45 -6.96
N CYS A 221 -10.40 7.77 -5.76
CA CYS A 221 -11.22 8.38 -4.74
C CYS A 221 -10.54 9.64 -4.21
N GLU A 222 -11.33 10.61 -3.85
CA GLU A 222 -10.87 11.83 -3.20
C GLU A 222 -11.17 11.74 -1.71
N LEU A 223 -10.14 12.01 -0.89
CA LEU A 223 -10.27 12.15 0.56
C LEU A 223 -10.04 13.61 0.91
N LEU A 224 -11.02 14.24 1.53
CA LEU A 224 -10.94 15.62 1.97
C LEU A 224 -10.83 15.68 3.48
N PHE A 225 -9.73 16.25 3.97
CA PHE A 225 -9.51 16.51 5.39
C PHE A 225 -9.77 17.99 5.65
N LEU A 226 -10.81 18.27 6.40
CA LEU A 226 -11.15 19.61 6.80
C LEU A 226 -10.47 19.96 8.13
N PRO A 227 -9.88 21.16 8.26
CA PRO A 227 -9.39 21.62 9.55
C PRO A 227 -10.56 21.72 10.53
N ARG A 228 -10.31 21.38 11.79
CA ARG A 228 -11.26 21.55 12.88
C ARG A 228 -11.27 22.98 13.38
#